data_37722085bb109faf0460c401d2e48141
#
_entry.id   37722085bb109faf0460c401d2e48141
#
_cell.length_a   1.000
_cell.length_b   1.000
_cell.length_c   1.000
_cell.angle_alpha   90.00
_cell.angle_beta   90.00
_cell.angle_gamma   90.00
#
_symmetry.space_group_name_H-M   'P 1'
#
loop_
_entity.id
_entity.type
_entity.pdbx_description
1 polymer ?
#
loop_
_entity_poly.entity_id
_entity_poly.type
_entity_poly.pdbx_seq_one_letter_code
_entity_poly.pdbx_strand_id
1 'polypeptide(L)'
;MDVSDDADRLQTLLYSSYSADVVRQLERPLLDDGVPLMRMAASAVARVTLSLLDDEDLDVEDARVTVLAGAGDNGGDGLYAGAELAREGAQVTAVAVGRSLHEDAFRAFVRAGGRVLVLDPAADIPGCTSGFSAGEAGERLQAAVECARGAHVVLDAMTGIGVVGALRGVAGTLASSLGMDGVLPDKPALPNNDPSADLPLVVAVDAPSGVGVDDGSLPGPYIPADVTVTFGAMKPCAMVPPASYACGRITLVDFGFDVDDAVPFAEMTDGDFVADSVRLPSLADGKYSRGVVGLVTGSARYPGAAVLSARAAACANVGMVRYLGPQRAQDMISVSYTHLRAHETDQY
;
A
#
# COMPACT_ATOMS: atom_id res chain seq x y z
N MET A 1 14.30 -27.80 -1.22
CA MET A 1 14.47 -26.34 -1.01
C MET A 1 15.09 -26.17 0.36
N ASP A 2 16.22 -25.52 0.46
CA ASP A 2 16.93 -25.32 1.73
C ASP A 2 16.20 -24.20 2.49
N VAL A 3 16.14 -24.28 3.82
CA VAL A 3 15.45 -23.30 4.68
C VAL A 3 16.06 -21.90 4.52
N SER A 4 17.37 -21.82 4.15
CA SER A 4 18.04 -20.54 3.85
C SER A 4 17.50 -19.89 2.58
N ASP A 5 17.29 -20.65 1.50
CA ASP A 5 16.81 -20.14 0.20
C ASP A 5 15.39 -19.55 0.33
N ASP A 6 14.54 -20.16 1.16
CA ASP A 6 13.17 -19.67 1.37
C ASP A 6 13.13 -18.38 2.21
N ALA A 7 14.03 -18.24 3.18
CA ALA A 7 14.17 -17.02 3.97
C ALA A 7 14.67 -15.84 3.13
N ASP A 8 15.68 -16.07 2.28
CA ASP A 8 16.24 -15.04 1.38
C ASP A 8 15.20 -14.61 0.34
N ARG A 9 14.42 -15.55 -0.22
CA ARG A 9 13.31 -15.25 -1.13
C ARG A 9 12.22 -14.41 -0.46
N LEU A 10 11.81 -14.76 0.77
CA LEU A 10 10.82 -13.98 1.52
C LEU A 10 11.32 -12.58 1.85
N GLN A 11 12.60 -12.43 2.18
CA GLN A 11 13.22 -11.11 2.38
C GLN A 11 13.14 -10.30 1.10
N THR A 12 13.52 -10.88 -0.05
CA THR A 12 13.41 -10.23 -1.35
C THR A 12 11.99 -9.75 -1.64
N LEU A 13 10.97 -10.61 -1.42
CA LEU A 13 9.56 -10.26 -1.62
C LEU A 13 9.06 -9.14 -0.71
N LEU A 14 9.61 -9.00 0.50
CA LEU A 14 9.21 -7.95 1.46
C LEU A 14 9.93 -6.63 1.20
N TYR A 15 11.12 -6.66 0.60
CA TYR A 15 11.96 -5.48 0.37
C TYR A 15 11.95 -4.98 -1.06
N SER A 16 11.36 -5.73 -1.99
CA SER A 16 11.26 -5.37 -3.40
C SER A 16 9.82 -5.26 -3.85
N SER A 17 9.54 -4.32 -4.77
CA SER A 17 8.23 -4.21 -5.40
C SER A 17 8.32 -4.48 -6.90
N TYR A 18 7.27 -5.05 -7.46
CA TYR A 18 7.22 -5.47 -8.84
C TYR A 18 5.99 -4.88 -9.54
N SER A 19 6.17 -4.42 -10.77
CA SER A 19 5.06 -3.87 -11.56
C SER A 19 3.96 -4.92 -11.79
N ALA A 20 2.75 -4.46 -12.06
CA ALA A 20 1.61 -5.33 -12.35
C ALA A 20 1.91 -6.33 -13.50
N ASP A 21 2.68 -5.92 -14.49
CA ASP A 21 3.05 -6.81 -15.60
C ASP A 21 4.03 -7.90 -15.17
N VAL A 22 4.99 -7.59 -14.30
CA VAL A 22 5.91 -8.59 -13.74
C VAL A 22 5.15 -9.56 -12.84
N VAL A 23 4.25 -9.06 -11.98
CA VAL A 23 3.41 -9.91 -11.12
C VAL A 23 2.60 -10.90 -11.94
N ARG A 24 1.93 -10.45 -13.02
CA ARG A 24 1.19 -11.36 -13.93
C ARG A 24 2.08 -12.40 -14.60
N GLN A 25 3.34 -12.06 -14.90
CA GLN A 25 4.30 -13.03 -15.46
C GLN A 25 4.68 -14.09 -14.42
N LEU A 26 4.83 -13.69 -13.14
CA LEU A 26 5.12 -14.61 -12.03
C LEU A 26 3.93 -15.50 -11.66
N GLU A 27 2.70 -15.01 -11.82
CA GLU A 27 1.47 -15.80 -11.60
C GLU A 27 1.25 -16.87 -12.65
N ARG A 28 1.66 -16.62 -13.89
CA ARG A 28 1.32 -17.44 -15.04
C ARG A 28 1.70 -18.93 -14.90
N PRO A 29 2.93 -19.28 -14.47
CA PRO A 29 3.31 -20.68 -14.26
C PRO A 29 2.41 -21.40 -13.25
N LEU A 30 2.06 -20.70 -12.14
CA LEU A 30 1.20 -21.26 -11.11
C LEU A 30 -0.23 -21.49 -11.62
N LEU A 31 -0.76 -20.56 -12.42
CA LEU A 31 -2.07 -20.67 -13.03
C LEU A 31 -2.11 -21.82 -14.08
N ASP A 32 -1.04 -21.96 -14.87
CA ASP A 32 -0.90 -23.05 -15.86
C ASP A 32 -0.83 -24.42 -15.16
N ASP A 33 -0.25 -24.49 -13.96
CA ASP A 33 -0.23 -25.68 -13.09
C ASP A 33 -1.54 -25.89 -12.31
N GLY A 34 -2.53 -24.99 -12.48
CA GLY A 34 -3.84 -25.10 -11.84
C GLY A 34 -3.88 -24.72 -10.37
N VAL A 35 -2.90 -23.95 -9.88
CA VAL A 35 -2.90 -23.43 -8.49
C VAL A 35 -4.08 -22.47 -8.32
N PRO A 36 -4.92 -22.63 -7.30
CA PRO A 36 -6.13 -21.82 -7.12
C PRO A 36 -5.81 -20.48 -6.44
N LEU A 37 -5.02 -19.61 -7.10
CA LEU A 37 -4.51 -18.35 -6.52
C LEU A 37 -5.63 -17.46 -5.96
N MET A 38 -6.73 -17.29 -6.70
CA MET A 38 -7.90 -16.52 -6.26
C MET A 38 -8.50 -17.04 -4.93
N ARG A 39 -8.51 -18.35 -4.74
CA ARG A 39 -9.00 -18.96 -3.49
C ARG A 39 -8.02 -18.75 -2.33
N MET A 40 -6.73 -18.80 -2.62
CA MET A 40 -5.68 -18.53 -1.63
C MET A 40 -5.73 -17.05 -1.21
N ALA A 41 -5.87 -16.13 -2.16
CA ALA A 41 -6.06 -14.71 -1.93
C ALA A 41 -7.28 -14.43 -1.05
N ALA A 42 -8.44 -14.94 -1.47
CA ALA A 42 -9.69 -14.75 -0.74
C ALA A 42 -9.64 -15.29 0.70
N SER A 43 -9.07 -16.48 0.89
CA SER A 43 -8.92 -17.08 2.22
C SER A 43 -7.98 -16.27 3.12
N ALA A 44 -6.94 -15.65 2.56
CA ALA A 44 -6.06 -14.78 3.30
C ALA A 44 -6.78 -13.48 3.72
N VAL A 45 -7.54 -12.85 2.81
CA VAL A 45 -8.37 -11.68 3.12
C VAL A 45 -9.37 -12.00 4.22
N ALA A 46 -10.07 -13.13 4.13
CA ALA A 46 -11.02 -13.55 5.15
C ALA A 46 -10.35 -13.74 6.53
N ARG A 47 -9.19 -14.39 6.58
CA ARG A 47 -8.44 -14.59 7.83
C ARG A 47 -7.93 -13.28 8.44
N VAL A 48 -7.42 -12.36 7.61
CA VAL A 48 -7.02 -11.03 8.09
C VAL A 48 -8.23 -10.28 8.66
N THR A 49 -9.38 -10.35 7.98
CA THR A 49 -10.62 -9.73 8.45
C THR A 49 -11.08 -10.32 9.80
N LEU A 50 -11.06 -11.64 9.93
CA LEU A 50 -11.40 -12.31 11.21
C LEU A 50 -10.44 -11.90 12.34
N SER A 51 -9.13 -11.82 12.06
CA SER A 51 -8.17 -11.34 13.05
C SER A 51 -8.43 -9.90 13.48
N LEU A 52 -8.84 -9.02 12.54
CA LEU A 52 -9.19 -7.64 12.88
C LEU A 52 -10.46 -7.54 13.73
N LEU A 53 -11.44 -8.40 13.47
CA LEU A 53 -12.65 -8.46 14.30
C LEU A 53 -12.33 -8.96 15.72
N ASP A 54 -11.46 -9.95 15.85
CA ASP A 54 -10.97 -10.46 17.14
C ASP A 54 -10.17 -9.40 17.90
N ASP A 55 -9.32 -8.62 17.22
CA ASP A 55 -8.57 -7.50 17.80
C ASP A 55 -9.50 -6.39 18.36
N GLU A 56 -10.72 -6.27 17.81
CA GLU A 56 -11.77 -5.33 18.26
C GLU A 56 -12.75 -5.97 19.26
N ASP A 57 -12.48 -7.17 19.79
CA ASP A 57 -13.36 -7.94 20.67
C ASP A 57 -14.78 -8.14 20.08
N LEU A 58 -14.90 -8.28 18.75
CA LEU A 58 -16.18 -8.45 18.05
C LEU A 58 -16.36 -9.87 17.54
N ASP A 59 -17.39 -10.56 18.04
CA ASP A 59 -17.77 -11.87 17.55
C ASP A 59 -18.19 -11.81 16.05
N VAL A 60 -17.71 -12.77 15.26
CA VAL A 60 -17.99 -12.82 13.82
C VAL A 60 -19.48 -12.84 13.49
N GLU A 61 -20.32 -13.46 14.33
CA GLU A 61 -21.77 -13.55 14.17
C GLU A 61 -22.48 -12.19 14.30
N ASP A 62 -21.88 -11.24 15.01
CA ASP A 62 -22.36 -9.87 15.17
C ASP A 62 -21.71 -8.91 14.13
N ALA A 63 -20.72 -9.39 13.39
CA ALA A 63 -19.99 -8.59 12.44
C ALA A 63 -20.83 -8.27 11.19
N ARG A 64 -20.78 -7.00 10.78
CA ARG A 64 -21.28 -6.51 9.49
C ARG A 64 -20.09 -6.19 8.59
N VAL A 65 -20.05 -6.86 7.44
CA VAL A 65 -18.99 -6.67 6.45
C VAL A 65 -19.58 -6.18 5.13
N THR A 66 -19.00 -5.14 4.56
CA THR A 66 -19.40 -4.66 3.23
C THR A 66 -18.25 -4.91 2.24
N VAL A 67 -18.54 -5.63 1.16
CA VAL A 67 -17.60 -5.88 0.08
C VAL A 67 -17.89 -4.93 -1.08
N LEU A 68 -16.97 -4.03 -1.41
CA LEU A 68 -17.06 -3.19 -2.60
C LEU A 68 -16.50 -3.99 -3.78
N ALA A 69 -17.35 -4.62 -4.56
CA ALA A 69 -16.95 -5.60 -5.56
C ALA A 69 -16.92 -5.00 -6.98
N GLY A 70 -15.75 -5.02 -7.62
CA GLY A 70 -15.58 -4.75 -9.03
C GLY A 70 -15.93 -5.93 -9.93
N ALA A 71 -15.87 -5.72 -11.25
CA ALA A 71 -16.21 -6.75 -12.23
C ALA A 71 -15.07 -7.76 -12.53
N GLY A 72 -13.84 -7.42 -12.14
CA GLY A 72 -12.64 -8.24 -12.41
C GLY A 72 -12.32 -9.27 -11.33
N ASP A 73 -11.12 -9.85 -11.44
CA ASP A 73 -10.62 -10.88 -10.54
C ASP A 73 -10.52 -10.38 -9.09
N ASN A 74 -10.10 -9.13 -8.88
CA ASN A 74 -10.06 -8.52 -7.55
C ASN A 74 -11.43 -8.50 -6.86
N GLY A 75 -12.50 -8.20 -7.62
CA GLY A 75 -13.89 -8.33 -7.14
C GLY A 75 -14.23 -9.79 -6.83
N GLY A 76 -13.69 -10.73 -7.59
CA GLY A 76 -13.80 -12.17 -7.36
C GLY A 76 -13.16 -12.58 -6.03
N ASP A 77 -11.94 -12.10 -5.74
CA ASP A 77 -11.24 -12.33 -4.47
C ASP A 77 -12.07 -11.81 -3.29
N GLY A 78 -12.58 -10.57 -3.40
CA GLY A 78 -13.43 -9.97 -2.37
C GLY A 78 -14.73 -10.75 -2.15
N LEU A 79 -15.38 -11.21 -3.21
CA LEU A 79 -16.62 -12.01 -3.11
C LEU A 79 -16.38 -13.39 -2.50
N TYR A 80 -15.26 -14.06 -2.84
CA TYR A 80 -14.92 -15.32 -2.21
C TYR A 80 -14.56 -15.13 -0.73
N ALA A 81 -13.83 -14.07 -0.37
CA ALA A 81 -13.55 -13.71 1.02
C ALA A 81 -14.85 -13.44 1.79
N GLY A 82 -15.75 -12.64 1.20
CA GLY A 82 -17.07 -12.38 1.77
C GLY A 82 -17.92 -13.65 1.93
N ALA A 83 -17.79 -14.61 1.01
CA ALA A 83 -18.44 -15.90 1.13
C ALA A 83 -17.87 -16.76 2.27
N GLU A 84 -16.58 -16.69 2.56
CA GLU A 84 -15.97 -17.36 3.71
C GLU A 84 -16.44 -16.72 5.01
N LEU A 85 -16.40 -15.39 5.12
CA LEU A 85 -16.90 -14.66 6.29
C LEU A 85 -18.39 -14.91 6.56
N ALA A 86 -19.23 -15.00 5.50
CA ALA A 86 -20.65 -15.33 5.66
C ALA A 86 -20.87 -16.76 6.17
N ARG A 87 -20.01 -17.72 5.82
CA ARG A 87 -20.06 -19.09 6.37
C ARG A 87 -19.63 -19.15 7.83
N GLU A 88 -18.74 -18.28 8.25
CA GLU A 88 -18.34 -18.13 9.66
C GLU A 88 -19.39 -17.37 10.50
N GLY A 89 -20.45 -16.83 9.88
CA GLY A 89 -21.58 -16.21 10.56
C GLY A 89 -21.75 -14.71 10.36
N ALA A 90 -20.78 -14.02 9.72
CA ALA A 90 -20.86 -12.59 9.49
C ALA A 90 -22.03 -12.20 8.57
N GLN A 91 -22.60 -11.01 8.80
CA GLN A 91 -23.59 -10.41 7.92
C GLN A 91 -22.89 -9.66 6.78
N VAL A 92 -22.81 -10.30 5.60
CA VAL A 92 -22.03 -9.75 4.48
C VAL A 92 -22.92 -9.20 3.40
N THR A 93 -22.67 -7.94 2.99
CA THR A 93 -23.33 -7.29 1.87
C THR A 93 -22.27 -6.89 0.81
N ALA A 94 -22.45 -7.37 -0.42
CA ALA A 94 -21.61 -6.94 -1.55
C ALA A 94 -22.29 -5.77 -2.28
N VAL A 95 -21.54 -4.70 -2.50
CA VAL A 95 -21.91 -3.57 -3.33
C VAL A 95 -21.27 -3.78 -4.69
N ALA A 96 -22.05 -4.13 -5.71
CA ALA A 96 -21.60 -4.32 -7.06
C ALA A 96 -21.40 -2.97 -7.76
N VAL A 97 -20.16 -2.55 -7.95
CA VAL A 97 -19.78 -1.27 -8.60
C VAL A 97 -19.60 -1.40 -10.11
N GLY A 98 -19.47 -2.64 -10.61
CA GLY A 98 -19.37 -2.96 -12.03
C GLY A 98 -20.70 -3.37 -12.65
N ARG A 99 -20.69 -3.55 -14.01
CA ARG A 99 -21.84 -4.08 -14.76
C ARG A 99 -21.99 -5.59 -14.66
N SER A 100 -20.96 -6.29 -14.26
CA SER A 100 -20.92 -7.73 -14.00
C SER A 100 -20.14 -8.00 -12.74
N LEU A 101 -20.18 -9.22 -12.26
CA LEU A 101 -19.34 -9.75 -11.19
C LEU A 101 -18.67 -11.03 -11.66
N HIS A 102 -17.58 -11.43 -11.02
CA HIS A 102 -16.93 -12.72 -11.26
C HIS A 102 -17.93 -13.83 -10.96
N GLU A 103 -18.34 -14.60 -11.98
CA GLU A 103 -19.52 -15.47 -11.96
C GLU A 103 -19.48 -16.53 -10.87
N ASP A 104 -18.37 -17.27 -10.76
CA ASP A 104 -18.24 -18.33 -9.76
C ASP A 104 -18.12 -17.80 -8.33
N ALA A 105 -17.42 -16.67 -8.12
CA ALA A 105 -17.32 -16.03 -6.84
C ALA A 105 -18.68 -15.48 -6.38
N PHE A 106 -19.41 -14.85 -7.29
CA PHE A 106 -20.77 -14.38 -7.01
C PHE A 106 -21.70 -15.53 -6.62
N ARG A 107 -21.67 -16.65 -7.36
CA ARG A 107 -22.46 -17.84 -7.01
C ARG A 107 -22.09 -18.38 -5.61
N ALA A 108 -20.79 -18.42 -5.29
CA ALA A 108 -20.33 -18.89 -3.99
C ALA A 108 -20.78 -17.94 -2.87
N PHE A 109 -20.72 -16.63 -3.11
CA PHE A 109 -21.14 -15.59 -2.18
C PHE A 109 -22.63 -15.66 -1.86
N VAL A 110 -23.50 -15.75 -2.88
CA VAL A 110 -24.96 -15.86 -2.69
C VAL A 110 -25.32 -17.18 -1.99
N ARG A 111 -24.67 -18.29 -2.34
CA ARG A 111 -24.89 -19.59 -1.66
C ARG A 111 -24.48 -19.56 -0.19
N ALA A 112 -23.54 -18.72 0.19
CA ALA A 112 -23.13 -18.52 1.59
C ALA A 112 -24.09 -17.61 2.38
N GLY A 113 -25.12 -17.03 1.73
CA GLY A 113 -26.08 -16.14 2.36
C GLY A 113 -25.76 -14.65 2.21
N GLY A 114 -24.76 -14.29 1.43
CA GLY A 114 -24.41 -12.90 1.15
C GLY A 114 -25.51 -12.15 0.39
N ARG A 115 -25.70 -10.89 0.71
CA ARG A 115 -26.64 -9.98 0.03
C ARG A 115 -25.93 -9.14 -1.00
N VAL A 116 -26.62 -8.74 -2.07
CA VAL A 116 -26.02 -7.93 -3.15
C VAL A 116 -26.84 -6.67 -3.39
N LEU A 117 -26.16 -5.53 -3.42
CA LEU A 117 -26.66 -4.21 -3.81
C LEU A 117 -26.00 -3.79 -5.12
N VAL A 118 -26.79 -3.68 -6.19
CA VAL A 118 -26.30 -3.29 -7.52
C VAL A 118 -26.43 -1.78 -7.69
N LEU A 119 -25.38 -1.13 -8.15
CA LEU A 119 -25.33 0.34 -8.35
C LEU A 119 -25.48 0.79 -9.81
N ASP A 120 -25.02 -0.02 -10.76
CA ASP A 120 -25.12 0.36 -12.18
C ASP A 120 -26.48 -0.11 -12.74
N PRO A 121 -27.34 0.81 -13.26
CA PRO A 121 -28.60 0.42 -13.89
C PRO A 121 -28.45 -0.45 -15.14
N ALA A 122 -27.26 -0.44 -15.76
CA ALA A 122 -26.92 -1.29 -16.91
C ALA A 122 -26.24 -2.62 -16.49
N ALA A 123 -26.29 -2.96 -15.20
CA ALA A 123 -25.73 -4.22 -14.73
C ALA A 123 -26.47 -5.44 -15.30
N ASP A 124 -25.68 -6.45 -15.65
CA ASP A 124 -26.16 -7.78 -16.03
C ASP A 124 -25.62 -8.80 -15.01
N ILE A 125 -26.28 -8.83 -13.85
CA ILE A 125 -25.93 -9.73 -12.73
C ILE A 125 -27.12 -10.65 -12.49
N PRO A 126 -26.95 -11.96 -12.62
CA PRO A 126 -28.06 -12.94 -12.49
C PRO A 126 -28.82 -12.79 -11.19
N GLY A 127 -30.15 -12.68 -11.27
CA GLY A 127 -31.03 -12.58 -10.10
C GLY A 127 -31.04 -11.21 -9.40
N CYS A 128 -30.33 -10.23 -9.94
CA CYS A 128 -30.33 -8.85 -9.42
C CYS A 128 -31.17 -7.91 -10.31
N THR A 129 -31.77 -6.89 -9.68
CA THR A 129 -32.55 -5.88 -10.40
C THR A 129 -31.65 -4.93 -11.17
N SER A 130 -31.95 -4.72 -12.44
CA SER A 130 -31.30 -3.75 -13.33
C SER A 130 -32.35 -2.89 -14.05
N GLY A 131 -31.90 -1.92 -14.86
CA GLY A 131 -32.81 -1.05 -15.62
C GLY A 131 -33.56 -0.01 -14.79
N PHE A 132 -33.09 0.28 -13.58
CA PHE A 132 -33.69 1.28 -12.71
C PHE A 132 -33.39 2.72 -13.17
N SER A 133 -34.20 3.67 -12.75
CA SER A 133 -34.10 5.08 -13.12
C SER A 133 -32.86 5.77 -12.51
N ALA A 134 -32.48 6.94 -13.02
CA ALA A 134 -31.42 7.75 -12.44
C ALA A 134 -31.69 8.17 -10.98
N GLY A 135 -32.94 8.39 -10.61
CA GLY A 135 -33.34 8.67 -9.22
C GLY A 135 -33.06 7.48 -8.30
N GLU A 136 -33.48 6.29 -8.71
CA GLU A 136 -33.22 5.05 -7.99
C GLU A 136 -31.71 4.73 -7.93
N ALA A 137 -30.93 5.08 -8.97
CA ALA A 137 -29.46 4.95 -8.94
C ALA A 137 -28.84 5.80 -7.83
N GLY A 138 -29.34 7.04 -7.64
CA GLY A 138 -28.92 7.91 -6.54
C GLY A 138 -29.28 7.33 -5.16
N GLU A 139 -30.48 6.81 -5.01
CA GLU A 139 -30.93 6.17 -3.76
C GLU A 139 -30.09 4.91 -3.43
N ARG A 140 -29.78 4.10 -4.45
CA ARG A 140 -28.92 2.91 -4.29
C ARG A 140 -27.48 3.29 -3.92
N LEU A 141 -26.92 4.35 -4.53
CA LEU A 141 -25.61 4.86 -4.16
C LEU A 141 -25.62 5.33 -2.70
N GLN A 142 -26.64 6.06 -2.29
CA GLN A 142 -26.79 6.49 -0.90
C GLN A 142 -26.88 5.29 0.05
N ALA A 143 -27.68 4.28 -0.29
CA ALA A 143 -27.78 3.05 0.48
C ALA A 143 -26.45 2.28 0.57
N ALA A 144 -25.64 2.28 -0.50
CA ALA A 144 -24.31 1.68 -0.49
C ALA A 144 -23.35 2.42 0.44
N VAL A 145 -23.37 3.75 0.43
CA VAL A 145 -22.56 4.58 1.33
C VAL A 145 -22.98 4.32 2.80
N GLU A 146 -24.27 4.27 3.07
CA GLU A 146 -24.79 3.98 4.41
C GLU A 146 -24.43 2.54 4.86
N CYS A 147 -24.51 1.57 3.94
CA CYS A 147 -24.10 0.19 4.20
C CYS A 147 -22.62 0.10 4.55
N ALA A 148 -21.76 0.77 3.78
CA ALA A 148 -20.31 0.79 4.03
C ALA A 148 -19.97 1.48 5.36
N ARG A 149 -20.58 2.64 5.64
CA ARG A 149 -20.35 3.37 6.90
C ARG A 149 -20.91 2.66 8.12
N GLY A 150 -21.96 1.89 7.96
CA GLY A 150 -22.57 1.09 9.04
C GLY A 150 -21.93 -0.29 9.22
N ALA A 151 -20.97 -0.67 8.41
CA ALA A 151 -20.21 -1.90 8.56
C ALA A 151 -19.18 -1.80 9.71
N HIS A 152 -18.69 -2.94 10.17
CA HIS A 152 -17.49 -3.00 11.03
C HIS A 152 -16.22 -3.11 10.17
N VAL A 153 -16.31 -3.81 9.04
CA VAL A 153 -15.21 -3.91 8.07
C VAL A 153 -15.74 -3.67 6.65
N VAL A 154 -14.98 -2.90 5.88
CA VAL A 154 -15.16 -2.74 4.44
C VAL A 154 -14.04 -3.47 3.72
N LEU A 155 -14.37 -4.42 2.85
CA LEU A 155 -13.44 -5.03 1.91
C LEU A 155 -13.46 -4.20 0.63
N ASP A 156 -12.39 -3.47 0.35
CA ASP A 156 -12.22 -2.74 -0.90
C ASP A 156 -11.64 -3.66 -1.97
N ALA A 157 -12.52 -4.18 -2.81
CA ALA A 157 -12.22 -5.07 -3.93
C ALA A 157 -12.74 -4.50 -5.27
N MET A 158 -12.81 -3.16 -5.40
CA MET A 158 -13.32 -2.55 -6.63
C MET A 158 -12.34 -2.69 -7.79
N THR A 159 -11.05 -2.47 -7.52
CA THR A 159 -10.00 -2.56 -8.55
C THR A 159 -8.73 -3.15 -7.96
N GLY A 160 -8.05 -4.01 -8.72
CA GLY A 160 -6.71 -4.51 -8.42
C GLY A 160 -5.69 -3.95 -9.41
N ILE A 161 -4.61 -4.69 -9.67
CA ILE A 161 -3.47 -4.30 -10.52
C ILE A 161 -3.82 -4.07 -12.01
N GLY A 162 -5.07 -4.30 -12.43
CA GLY A 162 -5.48 -4.19 -13.83
C GLY A 162 -5.94 -2.78 -14.26
N VAL A 163 -6.09 -1.84 -13.34
CA VAL A 163 -6.64 -0.51 -13.63
C VAL A 163 -5.55 0.54 -13.62
N VAL A 164 -5.56 1.40 -14.64
CA VAL A 164 -4.64 2.54 -14.77
C VAL A 164 -5.42 3.85 -14.74
N GLY A 165 -4.94 4.81 -13.96
CA GLY A 165 -5.53 6.14 -13.79
C GLY A 165 -6.69 6.17 -12.79
N ALA A 166 -7.39 7.30 -12.74
CA ALA A 166 -8.45 7.57 -11.77
C ALA A 166 -9.66 6.65 -11.92
N LEU A 167 -10.28 6.28 -10.80
CA LEU A 167 -11.61 5.65 -10.80
C LEU A 167 -12.64 6.55 -11.48
N ARG A 168 -13.54 5.95 -12.25
CA ARG A 168 -14.57 6.66 -13.01
C ARG A 168 -15.95 6.07 -12.76
N GLY A 169 -17.00 6.84 -13.15
CA GLY A 169 -18.38 6.40 -13.04
C GLY A 169 -18.78 6.08 -11.61
N VAL A 170 -19.52 5.00 -11.44
CA VAL A 170 -20.07 4.59 -10.13
C VAL A 170 -18.97 4.34 -9.10
N ALA A 171 -17.89 3.65 -9.50
CA ALA A 171 -16.74 3.37 -8.61
C ALA A 171 -16.07 4.68 -8.13
N GLY A 172 -15.84 5.64 -9.06
CA GLY A 172 -15.27 6.93 -8.69
C GLY A 172 -16.17 7.73 -7.76
N THR A 173 -17.48 7.75 -8.00
CA THR A 173 -18.44 8.46 -7.14
C THR A 173 -18.52 7.83 -5.76
N LEU A 174 -18.52 6.49 -5.68
CA LEU A 174 -18.51 5.77 -4.40
C LEU A 174 -17.21 6.04 -3.62
N ALA A 175 -16.06 5.98 -4.30
CA ALA A 175 -14.76 6.28 -3.70
C ALA A 175 -14.68 7.73 -3.19
N SER A 176 -15.19 8.72 -3.94
CA SER A 176 -15.28 10.11 -3.46
C SER A 176 -16.19 10.26 -2.23
N SER A 177 -17.20 9.40 -2.09
CA SER A 177 -18.14 9.47 -0.95
C SER A 177 -17.61 8.78 0.30
N LEU A 178 -16.77 7.76 0.14
CA LEU A 178 -16.24 6.93 1.23
C LEU A 178 -14.79 7.26 1.60
N GLY A 179 -14.02 7.77 0.66
CA GLY A 179 -12.59 7.98 0.78
C GLY A 179 -12.15 9.42 0.52
N MET A 180 -11.09 9.58 -0.23
CA MET A 180 -10.42 10.85 -0.49
C MET A 180 -10.30 11.10 -2.00
N ASP A 181 -10.07 12.34 -2.41
CA ASP A 181 -9.99 12.73 -3.82
C ASP A 181 -8.60 13.33 -4.16
N GLY A 182 -7.65 12.48 -4.50
CA GLY A 182 -6.30 12.88 -4.92
C GLY A 182 -5.46 13.61 -3.89
N VAL A 183 -5.91 13.68 -2.64
CA VAL A 183 -5.25 14.38 -1.54
C VAL A 183 -4.61 13.35 -0.61
N LEU A 184 -3.43 13.66 -0.07
CA LEU A 184 -2.80 12.80 0.93
C LEU A 184 -3.67 12.67 2.19
N PRO A 185 -3.70 11.49 2.83
CA PRO A 185 -4.31 11.34 4.14
C PRO A 185 -3.69 12.30 5.14
N ASP A 186 -4.49 12.92 6.01
CA ASP A 186 -4.00 13.82 7.06
C ASP A 186 -3.05 13.11 8.05
N LYS A 187 -3.19 11.81 8.17
CA LYS A 187 -2.30 10.94 8.94
C LYS A 187 -1.86 9.76 8.07
N PRO A 188 -0.60 9.31 8.18
CA PRO A 188 -0.23 8.00 7.66
C PRO A 188 -1.21 6.97 8.24
N ALA A 189 -1.65 6.02 7.43
CA ALA A 189 -2.47 4.91 7.90
C ALA A 189 -1.64 4.06 8.88
N LEU A 190 -1.53 4.51 10.10
CA LEU A 190 -1.15 3.66 11.21
C LEU A 190 -2.42 2.94 11.67
N PRO A 191 -2.31 1.71 12.19
CA PRO A 191 -3.43 1.03 12.80
C PRO A 191 -4.13 2.02 13.72
N ASN A 192 -5.37 2.32 13.44
CA ASN A 192 -6.10 3.35 14.17
C ASN A 192 -6.47 2.79 15.54
N ASN A 193 -5.61 3.00 16.51
CA ASN A 193 -5.89 2.68 17.92
C ASN A 193 -6.76 3.76 18.58
N ASP A 194 -7.41 4.61 17.80
CA ASP A 194 -8.32 5.61 18.34
C ASP A 194 -9.74 5.02 18.39
N PRO A 195 -10.23 4.58 19.56
CA PRO A 195 -11.55 4.01 19.71
C PRO A 195 -12.70 5.01 19.42
N SER A 196 -12.37 6.27 19.13
CA SER A 196 -13.32 7.31 18.75
C SER A 196 -13.52 7.46 17.25
N ALA A 197 -12.82 6.70 16.41
CA ALA A 197 -13.03 6.74 14.98
C ALA A 197 -14.28 5.97 14.59
N ASP A 198 -15.37 6.69 14.34
CA ASP A 198 -16.66 6.14 13.84
C ASP A 198 -16.57 5.59 12.40
N LEU A 199 -15.38 5.24 11.91
CA LEU A 199 -15.17 4.73 10.56
C LEU A 199 -14.94 3.23 10.60
N PRO A 200 -15.54 2.47 9.66
CA PRO A 200 -15.25 1.04 9.55
C PRO A 200 -13.78 0.82 9.21
N LEU A 201 -13.25 -0.30 9.68
CA LEU A 201 -11.93 -0.78 9.23
C LEU A 201 -11.98 -1.09 7.73
N VAL A 202 -11.01 -0.61 6.98
CA VAL A 202 -10.91 -0.86 5.55
C VAL A 202 -9.79 -1.85 5.26
N VAL A 203 -10.14 -2.96 4.66
CA VAL A 203 -9.21 -3.96 4.15
C VAL A 203 -9.19 -3.88 2.62
N ALA A 204 -8.09 -3.39 2.06
CA ALA A 204 -7.90 -3.39 0.62
C ALA A 204 -7.46 -4.77 0.13
N VAL A 205 -8.14 -5.25 -0.89
CA VAL A 205 -7.84 -6.51 -1.58
C VAL A 205 -6.83 -6.21 -2.68
N ASP A 206 -5.63 -6.71 -2.55
CA ASP A 206 -4.45 -6.53 -3.40
C ASP A 206 -3.84 -5.12 -3.37
N ALA A 207 -4.63 -4.10 -3.57
CA ALA A 207 -4.24 -2.69 -3.48
C ALA A 207 -5.48 -1.82 -3.18
N PRO A 208 -5.33 -0.66 -2.52
CA PRO A 208 -6.44 0.27 -2.37
C PRO A 208 -6.98 0.72 -3.73
N SER A 209 -8.30 0.69 -3.88
CA SER A 209 -8.90 1.09 -5.17
C SER A 209 -8.72 2.57 -5.44
N GLY A 210 -8.24 2.89 -6.63
CA GLY A 210 -8.02 4.26 -7.10
C GLY A 210 -6.60 4.78 -6.96
N VAL A 211 -5.69 4.02 -6.35
CA VAL A 211 -4.26 4.38 -6.35
C VAL A 211 -3.59 3.97 -7.67
N GLY A 212 -2.51 4.64 -8.02
CA GLY A 212 -1.64 4.25 -9.12
C GLY A 212 -0.74 3.09 -8.70
N VAL A 213 -1.12 1.87 -9.09
CA VAL A 213 -0.46 0.64 -8.61
C VAL A 213 1.01 0.60 -9.01
N ASP A 214 1.34 0.97 -10.26
CA ASP A 214 2.69 0.87 -10.81
C ASP A 214 3.55 2.13 -10.61
N ASP A 215 2.95 3.28 -10.27
CA ASP A 215 3.68 4.55 -10.17
C ASP A 215 3.56 5.24 -8.80
N GLY A 216 2.78 4.67 -7.88
CA GLY A 216 2.56 5.24 -6.56
C GLY A 216 1.77 6.56 -6.55
N SER A 217 1.07 6.90 -7.65
CA SER A 217 0.28 8.13 -7.75
C SER A 217 -1.07 8.04 -7.05
N LEU A 218 -1.71 9.21 -6.84
CA LEU A 218 -3.10 9.35 -6.42
C LEU A 218 -3.85 10.14 -7.51
N PRO A 219 -4.27 9.47 -8.60
CA PRO A 219 -4.77 10.15 -9.79
C PRO A 219 -6.17 10.74 -9.65
N GLY A 220 -6.90 10.40 -8.58
CA GLY A 220 -8.27 10.84 -8.33
C GLY A 220 -8.84 10.22 -7.07
N PRO A 221 -10.16 9.97 -7.01
CA PRO A 221 -10.79 9.34 -5.85
C PRO A 221 -10.20 7.97 -5.54
N TYR A 222 -9.93 7.72 -4.26
CA TYR A 222 -9.41 6.45 -3.75
C TYR A 222 -9.93 6.20 -2.33
N ILE A 223 -9.88 4.95 -1.88
CA ILE A 223 -10.25 4.57 -0.51
C ILE A 223 -8.98 4.20 0.25
N PRO A 224 -8.56 5.00 1.26
CA PRO A 224 -7.44 4.64 2.13
C PRO A 224 -7.78 3.36 2.91
N ALA A 225 -6.81 2.47 3.04
CA ALA A 225 -6.95 1.23 3.78
C ALA A 225 -6.24 1.28 5.14
N ASP A 226 -6.79 0.59 6.13
CA ASP A 226 -6.11 0.29 7.39
C ASP A 226 -5.16 -0.89 7.20
N VAL A 227 -5.57 -1.86 6.38
CA VAL A 227 -4.75 -3.01 6.00
C VAL A 227 -4.90 -3.27 4.51
N THR A 228 -3.79 -3.47 3.82
CA THR A 228 -3.78 -3.99 2.44
C THR A 228 -3.26 -5.42 2.45
N VAL A 229 -4.08 -6.35 1.97
CA VAL A 229 -3.69 -7.74 1.76
C VAL A 229 -3.24 -7.89 0.32
N THR A 230 -1.94 -7.90 0.09
CA THR A 230 -1.35 -7.96 -1.26
C THR A 230 -0.86 -9.38 -1.57
N PHE A 231 -0.94 -9.78 -2.84
CA PHE A 231 -0.75 -11.16 -3.25
C PHE A 231 0.53 -11.36 -4.06
N GLY A 232 1.25 -12.44 -3.74
CA GLY A 232 2.42 -12.93 -4.45
C GLY A 232 3.66 -12.07 -4.27
N ALA A 233 3.58 -10.77 -4.56
CA ALA A 233 4.66 -9.83 -4.41
C ALA A 233 4.14 -8.42 -4.09
N MET A 234 4.98 -7.58 -3.49
CA MET A 234 4.67 -6.16 -3.24
C MET A 234 4.56 -5.41 -4.57
N LYS A 235 3.59 -4.51 -4.67
CA LYS A 235 3.43 -3.60 -5.82
C LYS A 235 4.04 -2.23 -5.50
N PRO A 236 4.43 -1.43 -6.50
CA PRO A 236 5.01 -0.10 -6.28
C PRO A 236 4.17 0.81 -5.39
N CYS A 237 2.83 0.78 -5.50
CA CYS A 237 1.95 1.57 -4.65
C CYS A 237 2.12 1.31 -3.14
N ALA A 238 2.56 0.13 -2.75
CA ALA A 238 2.80 -0.21 -1.35
C ALA A 238 4.10 0.40 -0.79
N MET A 239 5.05 0.77 -1.66
CA MET A 239 6.37 1.29 -1.27
C MET A 239 6.58 2.75 -1.65
N VAL A 240 5.99 3.19 -2.77
CA VAL A 240 6.25 4.50 -3.37
C VAL A 240 5.19 5.52 -2.96
N PRO A 241 5.59 6.64 -2.31
CA PRO A 241 4.68 7.74 -2.02
C PRO A 241 4.20 8.43 -3.33
N PRO A 242 2.99 9.01 -3.33
CA PRO A 242 2.09 9.18 -2.20
C PRO A 242 1.17 7.97 -1.90
N ALA A 243 1.00 7.01 -2.80
CA ALA A 243 0.06 5.90 -2.65
C ALA A 243 0.38 5.00 -1.44
N SER A 244 1.66 4.85 -1.07
CA SER A 244 2.05 4.05 0.10
C SER A 244 1.45 4.55 1.41
N TYR A 245 1.10 5.84 1.50
CA TYR A 245 0.39 6.38 2.66
C TYR A 245 -1.10 5.98 2.71
N ALA A 246 -1.64 5.47 1.61
CA ALA A 246 -3.01 4.99 1.53
C ALA A 246 -3.14 3.48 1.76
N CYS A 247 -2.02 2.74 1.80
CA CYS A 247 -2.04 1.29 1.88
C CYS A 247 -2.18 0.72 3.30
N GLY A 248 -1.98 1.54 4.34
CA GLY A 248 -2.02 1.07 5.72
C GLY A 248 -0.96 0.01 6.05
N ARG A 249 -1.31 -0.93 6.91
CA ARG A 249 -0.47 -2.08 7.20
C ARG A 249 -0.52 -3.07 6.04
N ILE A 250 0.65 -3.47 5.54
CA ILE A 250 0.74 -4.45 4.46
C ILE A 250 0.78 -5.87 5.04
N THR A 251 -0.04 -6.74 4.48
CA THR A 251 0.03 -8.19 4.67
C THR A 251 0.30 -8.84 3.33
N LEU A 252 1.51 -9.34 3.13
CA LEU A 252 1.90 -10.06 1.92
C LEU A 252 1.47 -11.53 2.02
N VAL A 253 0.73 -12.00 1.05
CA VAL A 253 0.38 -13.42 0.87
C VAL A 253 1.35 -14.04 -0.11
N ASP A 254 2.23 -14.88 0.39
CA ASP A 254 3.21 -15.57 -0.44
C ASP A 254 2.55 -16.68 -1.27
N PHE A 255 2.64 -16.56 -2.58
CA PHE A 255 2.20 -17.58 -3.54
C PHE A 255 3.32 -18.53 -3.98
N GLY A 256 4.53 -18.34 -3.48
CA GLY A 256 5.69 -19.12 -3.87
C GLY A 256 6.30 -18.67 -5.19
N PHE A 257 6.25 -17.36 -5.52
CA PHE A 257 6.86 -16.85 -6.74
C PHE A 257 8.36 -17.07 -6.77
N ASP A 258 8.84 -17.50 -7.93
CA ASP A 258 10.26 -17.47 -8.26
C ASP A 258 10.62 -16.06 -8.77
N VAL A 259 11.37 -15.33 -7.99
CA VAL A 259 11.73 -13.92 -8.26
C VAL A 259 13.19 -13.72 -8.64
N ASP A 260 13.97 -14.80 -8.79
CA ASP A 260 15.43 -14.73 -9.02
C ASP A 260 15.80 -13.94 -10.28
N ASP A 261 15.02 -14.10 -11.36
CA ASP A 261 15.21 -13.38 -12.61
C ASP A 261 14.30 -12.15 -12.77
N ALA A 262 13.46 -11.84 -11.77
CA ALA A 262 12.52 -10.74 -11.84
C ALA A 262 13.21 -9.40 -11.53
N VAL A 263 13.00 -8.41 -12.38
CA VAL A 263 13.56 -7.06 -12.15
C VAL A 263 12.60 -6.26 -11.28
N PRO A 264 13.01 -5.87 -10.06
CA PRO A 264 12.19 -5.06 -9.19
C PRO A 264 12.01 -3.63 -9.75
N PHE A 265 10.86 -3.04 -9.47
CA PHE A 265 10.59 -1.63 -9.77
C PHE A 265 11.30 -0.72 -8.76
N ALA A 266 11.23 -1.08 -7.48
CA ALA A 266 11.88 -0.39 -6.39
C ALA A 266 12.26 -1.38 -5.29
N GLU A 267 13.34 -1.07 -4.59
CA GLU A 267 13.85 -1.86 -3.48
C GLU A 267 14.01 -0.96 -2.25
N MET A 268 13.68 -1.49 -1.09
CA MET A 268 13.97 -0.81 0.18
C MET A 268 15.42 -1.01 0.56
N THR A 269 16.07 0.05 0.96
CA THR A 269 17.42 -0.01 1.53
C THR A 269 17.36 -0.69 2.90
N ASP A 270 18.01 -1.81 3.04
CA ASP A 270 18.16 -2.54 4.29
C ASP A 270 19.53 -2.34 4.95
N GLY A 271 19.74 -3.02 6.09
CA GLY A 271 21.00 -2.95 6.83
C GLY A 271 22.18 -3.51 6.06
N ASP A 272 21.99 -4.55 5.27
CA ASP A 272 23.03 -5.22 4.52
C ASP A 272 23.47 -4.36 3.32
N PHE A 273 22.52 -3.77 2.59
CA PHE A 273 22.82 -2.79 1.54
C PHE A 273 23.63 -1.60 2.09
N VAL A 274 23.24 -1.09 3.28
CA VAL A 274 23.99 0.00 3.93
C VAL A 274 25.39 -0.45 4.34
N ALA A 275 25.54 -1.65 4.90
CA ALA A 275 26.82 -2.21 5.30
C ALA A 275 27.77 -2.36 4.10
N ASP A 276 27.27 -2.86 2.97
CA ASP A 276 28.03 -3.02 1.74
C ASP A 276 28.38 -1.68 1.07
N SER A 277 27.51 -0.68 1.24
CA SER A 277 27.72 0.66 0.68
C SER A 277 28.69 1.51 1.50
N VAL A 278 28.88 1.22 2.79
CA VAL A 278 29.73 2.00 3.70
C VAL A 278 31.13 1.40 3.77
N ARG A 279 32.05 2.05 3.07
CA ARG A 279 33.47 1.70 3.21
C ARG A 279 34.01 2.10 4.59
N LEU A 280 34.38 1.15 5.42
CA LEU A 280 35.04 1.42 6.71
C LEU A 280 36.46 1.97 6.50
N PRO A 281 36.98 2.85 7.39
CA PRO A 281 38.36 3.34 7.33
C PRO A 281 39.38 2.20 7.46
N SER A 282 40.38 2.24 6.62
CA SER A 282 41.58 1.36 6.75
C SER A 282 42.70 2.08 7.47
N LEU A 283 43.71 1.32 7.96
CA LEU A 283 44.90 1.88 8.61
C LEU A 283 45.74 2.79 7.67
N ALA A 284 45.61 2.60 6.35
CA ALA A 284 46.29 3.40 5.35
C ALA A 284 45.52 4.64 4.90
N ASP A 285 44.26 4.84 5.40
CA ASP A 285 43.44 5.95 4.97
C ASP A 285 43.89 7.29 5.56
N GLY A 286 44.03 8.27 4.67
CA GLY A 286 44.20 9.68 5.01
C GLY A 286 42.90 10.48 4.79
N LYS A 287 42.94 11.74 5.14
CA LYS A 287 41.78 12.64 5.02
C LYS A 287 41.24 12.81 3.58
N TYR A 288 42.05 12.52 2.58
CA TYR A 288 41.67 12.64 1.17
C TYR A 288 41.30 11.30 0.52
N SER A 289 41.81 10.18 1.02
CA SER A 289 41.56 8.86 0.40
C SER A 289 40.13 8.39 0.51
N ARG A 290 39.37 8.90 1.49
CA ARG A 290 37.93 8.63 1.68
C ARG A 290 37.03 9.68 1.04
N GLY A 291 37.60 10.56 0.21
CA GLY A 291 36.88 11.61 -0.49
C GLY A 291 36.67 12.88 0.32
N VAL A 292 36.34 13.96 -0.38
CA VAL A 292 36.05 15.29 0.17
C VAL A 292 34.68 15.71 -0.30
N VAL A 293 33.79 16.02 0.64
CA VAL A 293 32.45 16.54 0.35
C VAL A 293 32.45 18.06 0.48
N GLY A 294 32.08 18.76 -0.60
CA GLY A 294 31.82 20.19 -0.60
C GLY A 294 30.35 20.48 -0.32
N LEU A 295 30.03 21.28 0.68
CA LEU A 295 28.67 21.65 1.06
C LEU A 295 28.37 23.11 0.69
N VAL A 296 27.32 23.29 -0.12
CA VAL A 296 26.74 24.59 -0.45
C VAL A 296 25.30 24.59 0.03
N THR A 297 25.08 24.80 1.31
CA THR A 297 23.77 24.68 1.98
C THR A 297 23.59 25.79 3.00
N GLY A 298 22.33 26.07 3.34
CA GLY A 298 21.99 27.15 4.25
C GLY A 298 22.17 28.54 3.65
N SER A 299 21.85 29.54 4.43
CA SER A 299 21.98 30.95 4.06
C SER A 299 22.34 31.78 5.27
N ALA A 300 22.68 33.09 5.08
CA ALA A 300 22.87 33.99 6.18
C ALA A 300 21.62 34.14 7.06
N ARG A 301 20.42 33.99 6.48
CA ARG A 301 19.14 34.01 7.18
C ARG A 301 18.80 32.73 7.89
N TYR A 302 19.12 31.58 7.26
CA TYR A 302 18.81 30.24 7.76
C TYR A 302 20.10 29.38 7.84
N PRO A 303 21.01 29.67 8.77
CA PRO A 303 22.28 28.95 8.87
C PRO A 303 22.14 27.54 9.46
N GLY A 304 21.03 27.21 10.12
CA GLY A 304 20.78 25.89 10.71
C GLY A 304 20.84 24.76 9.71
N ALA A 305 20.38 24.97 8.47
CA ALA A 305 20.48 23.97 7.40
C ALA A 305 21.93 23.57 7.09
N ALA A 306 22.86 24.54 7.16
CA ALA A 306 24.29 24.27 6.97
C ALA A 306 24.85 23.39 8.10
N VAL A 307 24.43 23.64 9.35
CA VAL A 307 24.84 22.84 10.51
C VAL A 307 24.34 21.41 10.37
N LEU A 308 23.08 21.21 10.00
CA LEU A 308 22.49 19.88 9.79
C LEU A 308 23.19 19.12 8.66
N SER A 309 23.44 19.78 7.52
CA SER A 309 24.13 19.16 6.40
C SER A 309 25.59 18.82 6.73
N ALA A 310 26.30 19.69 7.45
CA ALA A 310 27.65 19.42 7.90
C ALA A 310 27.72 18.23 8.86
N ARG A 311 26.74 18.13 9.76
CA ARG A 311 26.61 16.99 10.67
C ARG A 311 26.38 15.68 9.90
N ALA A 312 25.42 15.67 9.00
CA ALA A 312 25.10 14.50 8.21
C ALA A 312 26.32 14.03 7.40
N ALA A 313 27.01 14.96 6.71
CA ALA A 313 28.21 14.64 5.96
C ALA A 313 29.36 14.10 6.85
N ALA A 314 29.56 14.66 8.03
CA ALA A 314 30.57 14.19 8.97
C ALA A 314 30.26 12.77 9.49
N CYS A 315 28.98 12.44 9.65
CA CYS A 315 28.54 11.10 10.08
C CYS A 315 28.53 10.07 8.93
N ALA A 316 28.54 10.53 7.68
CA ALA A 316 28.53 9.65 6.49
C ALA A 316 29.90 9.07 6.12
N ASN A 317 30.85 9.03 7.05
CA ASN A 317 32.17 8.40 6.90
C ASN A 317 33.04 8.99 5.77
N VAL A 318 32.82 10.24 5.36
CA VAL A 318 33.68 10.94 4.40
C VAL A 318 35.01 11.34 5.06
N GLY A 319 36.08 11.44 4.26
CA GLY A 319 37.41 11.81 4.76
C GLY A 319 37.52 13.28 5.21
N MET A 320 36.82 14.18 4.53
CA MET A 320 36.79 15.60 4.85
C MET A 320 35.51 16.28 4.36
N VAL A 321 35.00 17.19 5.17
CA VAL A 321 33.89 18.08 4.79
C VAL A 321 34.42 19.49 4.59
N ARG A 322 34.11 20.10 3.44
CA ARG A 322 34.36 21.53 3.16
C ARG A 322 33.01 22.25 3.03
N TYR A 323 32.84 23.28 3.82
CA TYR A 323 31.67 24.13 3.72
C TYR A 323 32.00 25.38 2.88
N LEU A 324 31.14 25.65 1.90
CA LEU A 324 31.28 26.77 0.95
C LEU A 324 30.02 27.63 1.03
N GLY A 325 29.95 28.53 2.01
CA GLY A 325 28.77 29.36 2.25
C GLY A 325 29.03 30.57 3.13
N PRO A 326 27.97 31.30 3.56
CA PRO A 326 28.08 32.54 4.31
C PRO A 326 28.82 32.36 5.64
N GLN A 327 29.61 33.38 6.03
CA GLN A 327 30.41 33.38 7.25
C GLN A 327 29.60 33.00 8.50
N ARG A 328 28.39 33.56 8.65
CA ARG A 328 27.53 33.26 9.80
C ARG A 328 27.22 31.74 9.93
N ALA A 329 27.05 31.05 8.81
CA ALA A 329 26.83 29.60 8.82
C ALA A 329 28.13 28.85 9.15
N GLN A 330 29.29 29.33 8.65
CA GLN A 330 30.62 28.78 9.00
C GLN A 330 30.85 28.88 10.51
N ASP A 331 30.57 30.03 11.11
CA ASP A 331 30.74 30.25 12.54
C ASP A 331 29.87 29.27 13.35
N MET A 332 28.62 29.08 12.96
CA MET A 332 27.70 28.14 13.64
C MET A 332 28.14 26.69 13.50
N ILE A 333 28.64 26.29 12.34
CA ILE A 333 29.20 24.93 12.12
C ILE A 333 30.41 24.75 13.04
N SER A 334 31.33 25.72 13.09
CA SER A 334 32.54 25.67 13.90
C SER A 334 32.25 25.58 15.40
N VAL A 335 31.25 26.31 15.89
CA VAL A 335 30.81 26.21 17.29
C VAL A 335 30.13 24.88 17.60
N SER A 336 29.34 24.37 16.68
CA SER A 336 28.59 23.10 16.85
C SER A 336 29.53 21.88 16.79
N TYR A 337 30.67 21.99 16.14
CA TYR A 337 31.65 20.92 15.90
C TYR A 337 33.06 21.31 16.29
N THR A 338 33.25 21.78 17.54
CA THR A 338 34.57 22.17 18.08
C THR A 338 35.62 21.05 18.04
N HIS A 339 35.21 19.78 17.95
CA HIS A 339 36.08 18.63 17.76
C HIS A 339 36.43 18.32 16.30
N LEU A 340 35.64 18.84 15.34
CA LEU A 340 35.99 18.81 13.93
C LEU A 340 36.78 20.07 13.64
N ARG A 341 38.12 20.01 13.68
CA ARG A 341 38.96 21.15 13.29
C ARG A 341 38.49 21.65 11.92
N ALA A 342 37.87 22.83 11.89
CA ALA A 342 37.76 23.60 10.67
C ALA A 342 39.21 23.80 10.17
N HIS A 343 39.54 23.21 9.03
CA HIS A 343 40.84 23.48 8.42
C HIS A 343 40.85 24.96 8.06
N GLU A 344 41.80 25.65 8.67
CA GLU A 344 42.18 26.99 8.30
C GLU A 344 42.18 27.07 6.76
N THR A 345 41.43 28.06 6.27
CA THR A 345 41.59 28.52 4.89
C THR A 345 43.01 28.95 4.76
N ASP A 346 43.82 28.18 4.04
CA ASP A 346 45.12 28.69 3.53
C ASP A 346 44.81 29.95 2.72
N GLN A 347 45.08 31.07 3.29
CA GLN A 347 45.19 32.32 2.57
C GLN A 347 46.40 32.23 1.66
N TYR A 348 46.18 32.10 0.38
CA TYR A 348 47.05 32.49 -0.68
C TYR A 348 46.26 33.13 -1.81
#